data_613c42bcb22e19c846e6c25d17d5c1d3
#
_entry.id   613c42bcb22e19c846e6c25d17d5c1d3
#
_cell.length_a   1.000
_cell.length_b   1.000
_cell.length_c   1.000
_cell.angle_alpha   90.00
_cell.angle_beta   90.00
_cell.angle_gamma   90.00
#
_symmetry.space_group_name_H-M   'P 1'
#
loop_
_entity.id
_entity.type
_entity.pdbx_description
1 polymer ?
#
loop_
_entity_poly.entity_id
_entity_poly.type
_entity_poly.pdbx_seq_one_letter_code
_entity_poly.pdbx_strand_id
1 'polypeptide(L)'
;MFRSVFLICIVTVSFYLVAEKFVNSNGVANEKTFSDFLKWSFSNESPERVAIEISDAWKTLDLENENYILWIGHASFLINIEGTTILTDPIFSKRASPVSIFGPKRLIPPALKITDLPKIDLVTISHNHYDHLDINSLVKISKKNPDAQFLVPKGDKKILIKKGIENVSEFLWWENSFVKNLKITFTPVQHWSARGLGDRNESLWGGWFFETSGFNFFHAGDTGYSNDFLMTREKLGAPNFALIPIGAYSPEWFMAENHVNPEDALQIAVDLDAKKSIGMHWGTFILTDEAVTEPPQLLKSALKERGLPKDYFITLKPGDFELIEN
;
A
#
# COMPACT_ATOMS: atom_id res chain seq x y z
N MET A 1 -50.63 -38.71 43.65
CA MET A 1 -50.73 -38.02 42.38
C MET A 1 -49.50 -37.13 42.25
N PHE A 2 -48.35 -37.68 41.74
CA PHE A 2 -47.08 -36.97 41.60
C PHE A 2 -46.97 -36.48 40.18
N ARG A 3 -46.89 -35.16 40.00
CA ARG A 3 -46.60 -34.52 38.71
C ARG A 3 -45.08 -34.36 38.59
N SER A 4 -44.44 -35.14 37.71
CA SER A 4 -43.05 -34.98 37.32
C SER A 4 -42.96 -33.79 36.36
N VAL A 5 -42.22 -32.75 36.76
CA VAL A 5 -41.86 -31.63 35.91
C VAL A 5 -40.56 -32.01 35.18
N PHE A 6 -40.61 -32.21 33.86
CA PHE A 6 -39.43 -32.38 33.02
C PHE A 6 -38.89 -31.00 32.71
N LEU A 7 -37.72 -30.68 33.24
CA LEU A 7 -36.93 -29.50 32.92
C LEU A 7 -36.12 -29.78 31.65
N ILE A 8 -36.53 -29.24 30.51
CA ILE A 8 -35.76 -29.33 29.26
C ILE A 8 -34.72 -28.20 29.30
N CYS A 9 -33.48 -28.54 29.56
CA CYS A 9 -32.35 -27.63 29.36
C CYS A 9 -32.06 -27.53 27.87
N ILE A 10 -32.40 -26.42 27.24
CA ILE A 10 -32.00 -26.08 25.90
C ILE A 10 -30.56 -25.56 26.00
N VAL A 11 -29.58 -26.38 25.61
CA VAL A 11 -28.19 -25.96 25.45
C VAL A 11 -28.10 -25.29 24.07
N THR A 12 -28.09 -23.98 24.06
CA THR A 12 -27.76 -23.21 22.85
C THR A 12 -26.26 -23.26 22.64
N VAL A 13 -25.81 -24.10 21.72
CA VAL A 13 -24.43 -24.10 21.23
C VAL A 13 -24.28 -22.90 20.30
N SER A 14 -23.70 -21.82 20.81
CA SER A 14 -23.29 -20.68 19.97
C SER A 14 -22.05 -21.11 19.20
N PHE A 15 -22.22 -21.43 17.92
CA PHE A 15 -21.10 -21.55 17.01
C PHE A 15 -20.52 -20.14 16.80
N TYR A 16 -19.42 -19.83 17.46
CA TYR A 16 -18.60 -18.71 17.05
C TYR A 16 -17.92 -19.14 15.74
N LEU A 17 -18.39 -18.58 14.62
CA LEU A 17 -17.63 -18.59 13.37
C LEU A 17 -16.35 -17.78 13.65
N VAL A 18 -15.26 -18.46 13.94
CA VAL A 18 -13.94 -17.83 13.92
C VAL A 18 -13.69 -17.49 12.45
N ALA A 19 -13.63 -16.20 12.14
CA ALA A 19 -13.29 -15.76 10.80
C ALA A 19 -11.95 -16.39 10.41
N GLU A 20 -11.90 -17.04 9.27
CA GLU A 20 -10.66 -17.61 8.74
C GLU A 20 -9.68 -16.47 8.50
N LYS A 21 -8.49 -16.55 9.11
CA LYS A 21 -7.47 -15.52 8.99
C LYS A 21 -6.61 -15.80 7.77
N PHE A 22 -6.32 -14.75 7.02
CA PHE A 22 -5.41 -14.85 5.89
C PHE A 22 -3.97 -15.07 6.36
N VAL A 23 -3.19 -15.75 5.52
CA VAL A 23 -1.75 -16.00 5.70
C VAL A 23 -1.03 -15.61 4.41
N ASN A 24 0.29 -15.43 4.45
CA ASN A 24 1.08 -15.14 3.26
C ASN A 24 1.02 -16.30 2.24
N SER A 25 1.39 -16.05 1.01
CA SER A 25 1.31 -17.02 -0.10
C SER A 25 2.10 -18.30 0.15
N ASN A 26 3.14 -18.22 0.98
CA ASN A 26 3.94 -19.36 1.44
C ASN A 26 3.28 -20.15 2.59
N GLY A 27 2.07 -19.79 3.00
CA GLY A 27 1.33 -20.42 4.10
C GLY A 27 1.77 -19.98 5.51
N VAL A 28 2.71 -19.04 5.62
CA VAL A 28 3.23 -18.56 6.90
C VAL A 28 2.54 -17.24 7.28
N ALA A 29 2.00 -17.19 8.49
CA ALA A 29 1.52 -15.94 9.07
C ALA A 29 2.71 -15.13 9.61
N ASN A 30 2.56 -13.80 9.67
CA ASN A 30 3.51 -12.97 10.38
C ASN A 30 3.54 -13.37 11.88
N GLU A 31 4.71 -13.78 12.37
CA GLU A 31 4.89 -14.34 13.72
C GLU A 31 5.19 -13.29 14.80
N LYS A 32 5.40 -12.00 14.42
CA LYS A 32 5.72 -10.96 15.41
C LYS A 32 4.61 -10.80 16.44
N THR A 33 4.99 -10.92 17.70
CA THR A 33 4.08 -10.87 18.84
C THR A 33 3.96 -9.46 19.42
N PHE A 34 2.97 -9.25 20.30
CA PHE A 34 2.89 -8.03 21.09
C PHE A 34 4.12 -7.82 21.98
N SER A 35 4.75 -8.90 22.45
CA SER A 35 6.02 -8.85 23.19
C SER A 35 7.16 -8.29 22.35
N ASP A 36 7.24 -8.68 21.06
CA ASP A 36 8.26 -8.14 20.14
C ASP A 36 8.04 -6.65 19.87
N PHE A 37 6.78 -6.26 19.71
CA PHE A 37 6.41 -4.85 19.59
C PHE A 37 6.82 -4.03 20.83
N LEU A 38 6.58 -4.53 22.03
CA LEU A 38 7.02 -3.88 23.27
C LEU A 38 8.55 -3.78 23.34
N LYS A 39 9.26 -4.90 23.04
CA LYS A 39 10.72 -4.91 23.00
C LYS A 39 11.26 -3.84 22.05
N TRP A 40 10.73 -3.75 20.84
CA TRP A 40 11.08 -2.67 19.90
C TRP A 40 10.75 -1.29 20.46
N SER A 41 9.53 -1.08 20.95
CA SER A 41 9.08 0.22 21.46
C SER A 41 9.91 0.76 22.63
N PHE A 42 10.47 -0.13 23.46
CA PHE A 42 11.34 0.28 24.59
C PHE A 42 12.81 0.43 24.20
N SER A 43 13.25 -0.16 23.09
CA SER A 43 14.63 -0.06 22.60
C SER A 43 14.81 1.01 21.51
N ASN A 44 13.72 1.64 21.10
CA ASN A 44 13.63 2.52 19.96
C ASN A 44 14.16 3.92 20.30
N GLU A 45 15.10 4.41 19.52
CA GLU A 45 15.47 5.82 19.43
C GLU A 45 14.80 6.38 18.17
N SER A 46 13.69 7.11 18.36
CA SER A 46 13.00 7.75 17.24
C SER A 46 13.95 8.64 16.44
N PRO A 47 14.01 8.49 15.12
CA PRO A 47 14.90 9.31 14.30
C PRO A 47 14.52 10.79 14.34
N GLU A 48 15.48 11.64 14.00
CA GLU A 48 15.25 13.08 13.92
C GLU A 48 14.14 13.39 12.89
N ARG A 49 13.28 14.33 13.26
CA ARG A 49 12.19 14.78 12.39
C ARG A 49 12.71 15.75 11.33
N VAL A 50 13.05 15.22 10.17
CA VAL A 50 13.51 16.01 9.02
C VAL A 50 12.40 16.05 7.96
N ALA A 51 12.07 17.25 7.48
CA ALA A 51 11.17 17.43 6.36
C ALA A 51 11.96 17.29 5.05
N ILE A 52 11.52 16.39 4.17
CA ILE A 52 12.05 16.32 2.80
C ILE A 52 11.45 17.42 1.93
N GLU A 53 12.16 17.76 0.87
CA GLU A 53 11.71 18.77 -0.08
C GLU A 53 10.48 18.27 -0.89
N ILE A 54 9.51 19.17 -1.10
CA ILE A 54 8.35 18.93 -1.97
C ILE A 54 8.57 19.71 -3.26
N SER A 55 8.29 19.07 -4.37
CA SER A 55 8.39 19.65 -5.71
C SER A 55 7.06 20.26 -6.14
N ASP A 56 7.14 21.35 -6.88
CA ASP A 56 6.03 21.97 -7.59
C ASP A 56 5.96 21.53 -9.06
N ALA A 57 6.79 20.58 -9.49
CA ALA A 57 6.88 20.13 -10.88
C ALA A 57 5.53 19.66 -11.44
N TRP A 58 4.70 19.01 -10.60
CA TRP A 58 3.36 18.57 -11.01
C TRP A 58 2.47 19.69 -11.61
N LYS A 59 2.75 20.96 -11.28
CA LYS A 59 1.98 22.11 -11.81
C LYS A 59 2.23 22.36 -13.31
N THR A 60 3.26 21.74 -13.88
CA THR A 60 3.57 21.80 -15.31
C THR A 60 2.87 20.72 -16.12
N LEU A 61 2.30 19.70 -15.46
CA LEU A 61 1.59 18.59 -16.10
C LEU A 61 0.18 19.01 -16.54
N ASP A 62 -0.22 18.56 -17.70
CA ASP A 62 -1.64 18.43 -18.03
C ASP A 62 -2.19 17.14 -17.41
N LEU A 63 -2.74 17.29 -16.20
CA LEU A 63 -3.20 16.14 -15.38
C LEU A 63 -4.33 15.34 -16.05
N GLU A 64 -4.98 15.85 -17.08
CA GLU A 64 -6.08 15.18 -17.78
C GLU A 64 -5.63 14.47 -19.06
N ASN A 65 -4.61 14.98 -19.77
CA ASN A 65 -4.28 14.52 -21.10
C ASN A 65 -2.89 13.86 -21.23
N GLU A 66 -1.96 14.14 -20.33
CA GLU A 66 -0.65 13.49 -20.37
C GLU A 66 -0.67 12.13 -19.62
N ASN A 67 0.17 11.19 -20.08
CA ASN A 67 0.42 9.92 -19.37
C ASN A 67 1.58 10.11 -18.40
N TYR A 68 1.36 9.88 -17.12
CA TYR A 68 2.37 10.10 -16.07
C TYR A 68 2.18 9.20 -14.85
N ILE A 69 3.26 9.07 -14.07
CA ILE A 69 3.28 8.55 -12.70
C ILE A 69 3.80 9.68 -11.80
N LEU A 70 2.95 10.25 -10.96
CA LEU A 70 3.25 11.34 -10.05
C LEU A 70 3.23 10.87 -8.60
N TRP A 71 4.31 11.11 -7.86
CA TRP A 71 4.38 10.75 -6.45
C TRP A 71 3.79 11.84 -5.55
N ILE A 72 2.70 11.54 -4.83
CA ILE A 72 2.07 12.47 -3.88
C ILE A 72 2.79 12.46 -2.53
N GLY A 73 3.41 11.31 -2.18
CA GLY A 73 4.09 11.02 -0.93
C GLY A 73 3.60 9.71 -0.31
N HIS A 74 4.43 9.07 0.51
CA HIS A 74 4.20 7.74 1.08
C HIS A 74 4.01 6.68 -0.02
N ALA A 75 2.94 5.90 0.03
CA ALA A 75 2.54 4.95 -1.04
C ALA A 75 1.49 5.54 -2.00
N SER A 76 1.22 6.86 -1.91
CA SER A 76 0.21 7.53 -2.71
C SER A 76 0.79 8.06 -4.01
N PHE A 77 0.27 7.56 -5.15
CA PHE A 77 0.56 8.05 -6.49
C PHE A 77 -0.70 8.48 -7.20
N LEU A 78 -0.60 9.55 -7.99
CA LEU A 78 -1.57 9.92 -9.01
C LEU A 78 -0.99 9.48 -10.36
N ILE A 79 -1.73 8.64 -11.07
CA ILE A 79 -1.28 8.05 -12.32
C ILE A 79 -2.35 8.28 -13.37
N ASN A 80 -1.98 8.80 -14.52
CA ASN A 80 -2.85 8.83 -15.68
C ASN A 80 -2.23 7.98 -16.80
N ILE A 81 -3.01 7.05 -17.33
CA ILE A 81 -2.59 6.19 -18.42
C ILE A 81 -3.75 5.98 -19.39
N GLU A 82 -3.56 6.34 -20.65
CA GLU A 82 -4.57 6.22 -21.71
C GLU A 82 -5.94 6.80 -21.30
N GLY A 83 -5.92 7.94 -20.59
CA GLY A 83 -7.11 8.65 -20.10
C GLY A 83 -7.83 7.95 -18.93
N THR A 84 -7.17 7.01 -18.24
CA THR A 84 -7.65 6.44 -16.97
C THR A 84 -6.82 6.99 -15.82
N THR A 85 -7.48 7.70 -14.91
CA THR A 85 -6.83 8.34 -13.76
C THR A 85 -6.96 7.47 -12.53
N ILE A 86 -5.83 7.09 -11.95
CA ILE A 86 -5.68 6.13 -10.85
C ILE A 86 -5.07 6.83 -9.64
N LEU A 87 -5.54 6.49 -8.46
CA LEU A 87 -4.98 6.93 -7.19
C LEU A 87 -4.69 5.70 -6.31
N THR A 88 -3.41 5.48 -5.98
CA THR A 88 -2.99 4.35 -5.13
C THR A 88 -2.89 4.77 -3.67
N ASP A 89 -3.34 3.93 -2.74
CA ASP A 89 -3.22 4.08 -1.27
C ASP A 89 -3.30 5.55 -0.78
N PRO A 90 -4.41 6.28 -1.09
CA PRO A 90 -4.43 7.72 -0.91
C PRO A 90 -4.54 8.13 0.56
N ILE A 91 -3.44 8.61 1.12
CA ILE A 91 -3.40 9.20 2.45
C ILE A 91 -3.14 10.71 2.41
N PHE A 92 -4.16 11.52 2.76
CA PHE A 92 -4.10 12.98 2.87
C PHE A 92 -4.27 13.46 4.30
N SER A 93 -4.59 12.58 5.24
CA SER A 93 -4.71 12.89 6.67
C SER A 93 -3.38 13.32 7.28
N LYS A 94 -3.44 14.15 8.32
CA LYS A 94 -2.26 14.62 9.05
C LYS A 94 -1.56 13.51 9.86
N ARG A 95 -2.24 12.40 10.10
CA ARG A 95 -1.74 11.25 10.87
C ARG A 95 -2.19 9.95 10.23
N ALA A 96 -1.33 8.97 10.24
CA ALA A 96 -1.64 7.56 10.01
C ALA A 96 -2.16 6.93 11.31
N SER A 97 -3.45 7.14 11.62
CA SER A 97 -4.01 6.75 12.93
C SER A 97 -5.53 6.74 12.91
N PRO A 98 -6.17 5.89 13.74
CA PRO A 98 -7.62 5.91 13.95
C PRO A 98 -8.11 7.20 14.62
N VAL A 99 -7.21 7.93 15.31
CA VAL A 99 -7.54 9.15 16.05
C VAL A 99 -6.66 10.32 15.62
N SER A 100 -7.21 11.51 15.62
CA SER A 100 -6.53 12.73 15.11
C SER A 100 -5.42 13.27 16.01
N ILE A 101 -5.35 12.83 17.26
CA ILE A 101 -4.45 13.37 18.28
C ILE A 101 -3.22 12.49 18.55
N PHE A 102 -3.28 11.19 18.28
CA PHE A 102 -2.20 10.23 18.50
C PHE A 102 -1.78 9.54 17.20
N GLY A 103 -0.63 8.84 17.23
CA GLY A 103 -0.06 8.08 16.13
C GLY A 103 0.84 8.92 15.22
N PRO A 104 1.47 8.27 14.23
CA PRO A 104 2.46 8.88 13.37
C PRO A 104 1.93 10.13 12.67
N LYS A 105 2.63 11.25 12.85
CA LYS A 105 2.27 12.54 12.23
C LYS A 105 3.14 12.77 11.00
N ARG A 106 2.52 13.23 9.91
CA ARG A 106 3.26 13.61 8.70
C ARG A 106 4.42 14.56 9.01
N LEU A 107 5.53 14.31 8.33
CA LEU A 107 6.68 15.22 8.29
C LEU A 107 6.42 16.38 7.31
N ILE A 108 5.79 16.06 6.19
CA ILE A 108 5.48 16.95 5.08
C ILE A 108 3.98 16.86 4.70
N PRO A 109 3.36 17.90 4.13
CA PRO A 109 2.03 17.77 3.54
C PRO A 109 2.07 16.88 2.28
N PRO A 110 0.92 16.35 1.79
CA PRO A 110 0.84 15.78 0.45
C PRO A 110 1.21 16.83 -0.60
N ALA A 111 1.89 16.41 -1.68
CA ALA A 111 2.33 17.32 -2.73
C ALA A 111 1.16 18.06 -3.41
N LEU A 112 0.02 17.38 -3.54
CA LEU A 112 -1.24 17.94 -4.03
C LEU A 112 -2.30 17.88 -2.92
N LYS A 113 -3.29 18.77 -2.98
CA LYS A 113 -4.50 18.66 -2.16
C LYS A 113 -5.54 17.84 -2.90
N ILE A 114 -6.51 17.27 -2.18
CA ILE A 114 -7.65 16.56 -2.80
C ILE A 114 -8.43 17.49 -3.78
N THR A 115 -8.45 18.79 -3.51
CA THR A 115 -9.06 19.80 -4.40
C THR A 115 -8.35 19.93 -5.73
N ASP A 116 -7.05 19.67 -5.76
CA ASP A 116 -6.20 19.86 -6.94
C ASP A 116 -6.17 18.59 -7.84
N LEU A 117 -6.65 17.45 -7.32
CA LEU A 117 -6.73 16.21 -8.08
C LEU A 117 -7.66 16.38 -9.30
N PRO A 118 -7.34 15.79 -10.46
CA PRO A 118 -8.26 15.70 -11.60
C PRO A 118 -9.48 14.80 -11.27
N LYS A 119 -10.30 14.48 -12.25
CA LYS A 119 -11.32 13.43 -12.10
C LYS A 119 -10.62 12.07 -11.89
N ILE A 120 -10.97 11.38 -10.81
CA ILE A 120 -10.45 10.05 -10.50
C ILE A 120 -11.42 9.00 -11.02
N ASP A 121 -10.91 8.04 -11.79
CA ASP A 121 -11.67 6.88 -12.27
C ASP A 121 -11.53 5.67 -11.34
N LEU A 122 -10.34 5.52 -10.74
CA LEU A 122 -9.96 4.34 -9.96
C LEU A 122 -9.17 4.72 -8.71
N VAL A 123 -9.54 4.10 -7.59
CA VAL A 123 -8.76 4.12 -6.35
C VAL A 123 -8.43 2.68 -5.97
N THR A 124 -7.16 2.37 -5.72
CA THR A 124 -6.73 1.05 -5.23
C THR A 124 -6.15 1.15 -3.84
N ILE A 125 -6.43 0.15 -3.01
CA ILE A 125 -5.89 0.01 -1.65
C ILE A 125 -5.14 -1.31 -1.59
N SER A 126 -3.88 -1.28 -1.15
CA SER A 126 -3.03 -2.45 -1.02
C SER A 126 -3.38 -3.29 0.21
N HIS A 127 -3.64 -2.64 1.32
CA HIS A 127 -4.02 -3.25 2.60
C HIS A 127 -4.64 -2.22 3.55
N ASN A 128 -5.10 -2.65 4.72
CA ASN A 128 -5.92 -1.80 5.58
C ASN A 128 -5.18 -1.05 6.69
N HIS A 129 -3.85 -1.01 6.74
CA HIS A 129 -3.14 -0.17 7.70
C HIS A 129 -3.53 1.31 7.52
N TYR A 130 -3.37 2.10 8.59
CA TYR A 130 -3.88 3.48 8.63
C TYR A 130 -3.16 4.45 7.71
N ASP A 131 -1.98 4.11 7.26
CA ASP A 131 -1.15 4.86 6.31
C ASP A 131 -1.41 4.51 4.84
N HIS A 132 -2.24 3.49 4.58
CA HIS A 132 -2.71 3.08 3.24
C HIS A 132 -4.22 3.25 3.08
N LEU A 133 -5.03 2.73 4.01
CA LEU A 133 -6.48 2.92 4.01
C LEU A 133 -6.86 4.10 4.92
N ASP A 134 -6.68 5.32 4.43
CA ASP A 134 -7.14 6.55 5.11
C ASP A 134 -8.60 6.84 4.78
N ILE A 135 -9.50 6.35 5.60
CA ILE A 135 -10.93 6.47 5.38
C ILE A 135 -11.42 7.92 5.24
N ASN A 136 -10.75 8.87 5.90
CA ASN A 136 -11.11 10.29 5.79
C ASN A 136 -10.78 10.87 4.41
N SER A 137 -9.68 10.43 3.83
CA SER A 137 -9.29 10.77 2.46
C SER A 137 -10.22 10.11 1.46
N LEU A 138 -10.48 8.80 1.61
CA LEU A 138 -11.37 8.05 0.71
C LEU A 138 -12.79 8.64 0.64
N VAL A 139 -13.37 9.04 1.77
CA VAL A 139 -14.69 9.70 1.81
C VAL A 139 -14.68 11.02 1.04
N LYS A 140 -13.62 11.83 1.15
CA LYS A 140 -13.54 13.11 0.41
C LYS A 140 -13.35 12.88 -1.08
N ILE A 141 -12.52 11.89 -1.45
CA ILE A 141 -12.27 11.50 -2.84
C ILE A 141 -13.55 10.97 -3.48
N SER A 142 -14.28 10.08 -2.82
CA SER A 142 -15.55 9.53 -3.29
C SER A 142 -16.61 10.62 -3.50
N LYS A 143 -16.71 11.59 -2.58
CA LYS A 143 -17.65 12.73 -2.72
C LYS A 143 -17.31 13.63 -3.93
N LYS A 144 -16.02 13.81 -4.22
CA LYS A 144 -15.56 14.57 -5.41
C LYS A 144 -15.75 13.77 -6.70
N ASN A 145 -15.63 12.44 -6.61
CA ASN A 145 -15.66 11.50 -7.74
C ASN A 145 -16.66 10.37 -7.47
N PRO A 146 -17.97 10.63 -7.58
CA PRO A 146 -19.00 9.63 -7.23
C PRO A 146 -18.98 8.39 -8.13
N ASP A 147 -18.44 8.49 -9.34
CA ASP A 147 -18.32 7.39 -10.31
C ASP A 147 -17.02 6.58 -10.13
N ALA A 148 -16.08 7.04 -9.31
CA ALA A 148 -14.81 6.35 -9.10
C ALA A 148 -15.03 4.94 -8.54
N GLN A 149 -14.31 3.96 -9.08
CA GLN A 149 -14.29 2.61 -8.54
C GLN A 149 -13.23 2.51 -7.44
N PHE A 150 -13.56 1.80 -6.36
CA PHE A 150 -12.63 1.53 -5.26
C PHE A 150 -12.36 0.03 -5.24
N LEU A 151 -11.10 -0.37 -5.50
CA LEU A 151 -10.68 -1.75 -5.44
C LEU A 151 -9.89 -1.97 -4.15
N VAL A 152 -10.31 -2.93 -3.36
CA VAL A 152 -9.75 -3.19 -2.03
C VAL A 152 -9.51 -4.69 -1.84
N PRO A 153 -8.62 -5.08 -0.91
CA PRO A 153 -8.47 -6.49 -0.53
C PRO A 153 -9.74 -7.08 0.06
N LYS A 154 -9.89 -8.39 -0.03
CA LYS A 154 -10.96 -9.14 0.62
C LYS A 154 -11.03 -8.83 2.12
N GLY A 155 -12.22 -8.48 2.61
CA GLY A 155 -12.49 -8.11 3.99
C GLY A 155 -12.58 -6.60 4.25
N ASP A 156 -12.06 -5.73 3.36
CA ASP A 156 -12.01 -4.29 3.56
C ASP A 156 -13.23 -3.52 3.02
N LYS A 157 -14.00 -4.09 2.09
CA LYS A 157 -15.22 -3.47 1.54
C LYS A 157 -16.17 -2.97 2.62
N LYS A 158 -16.36 -3.75 3.69
CA LYS A 158 -17.22 -3.39 4.82
C LYS A 158 -16.82 -2.06 5.48
N ILE A 159 -15.52 -1.70 5.46
CA ILE A 159 -14.99 -0.46 6.05
C ILE A 159 -15.45 0.75 5.24
N LEU A 160 -15.37 0.67 3.91
CA LEU A 160 -15.74 1.74 2.99
C LEU A 160 -17.26 1.92 2.93
N ILE A 161 -18.02 0.82 2.82
CA ILE A 161 -19.49 0.84 2.78
C ILE A 161 -20.07 1.51 4.03
N LYS A 162 -19.54 1.21 5.24
CA LYS A 162 -19.94 1.87 6.50
C LYS A 162 -19.76 3.39 6.48
N LYS A 163 -18.99 3.93 5.53
CA LYS A 163 -18.72 5.37 5.37
C LYS A 163 -19.41 5.98 4.15
N GLY A 164 -20.29 5.21 3.51
CA GLY A 164 -21.08 5.67 2.37
C GLY A 164 -20.33 5.67 1.03
N ILE A 165 -19.25 4.90 0.92
CA ILE A 165 -18.56 4.65 -0.35
C ILE A 165 -19.12 3.35 -0.92
N GLU A 166 -19.93 3.43 -1.99
CA GLU A 166 -20.73 2.30 -2.45
C GLU A 166 -20.09 1.54 -3.61
N ASN A 167 -19.38 2.26 -4.50
CA ASN A 167 -18.74 1.65 -5.69
C ASN A 167 -17.42 0.96 -5.31
N VAL A 168 -17.51 -0.12 -4.52
CA VAL A 168 -16.37 -0.86 -3.95
C VAL A 168 -16.41 -2.31 -4.35
N SER A 169 -15.30 -2.83 -4.87
CA SER A 169 -15.08 -4.25 -5.17
C SER A 169 -13.94 -4.81 -4.33
N GLU A 170 -14.10 -6.03 -3.82
CA GLU A 170 -13.08 -6.78 -3.07
C GLU A 170 -12.40 -7.80 -3.96
N PHE A 171 -11.11 -8.07 -3.68
CA PHE A 171 -10.29 -8.98 -4.45
C PHE A 171 -9.54 -9.98 -3.58
N LEU A 172 -9.52 -11.22 -4.02
CA LEU A 172 -8.53 -12.23 -3.65
C LEU A 172 -7.33 -12.13 -4.60
N TRP A 173 -6.18 -12.68 -4.20
CA TRP A 173 -4.99 -12.72 -5.06
C TRP A 173 -5.30 -13.40 -6.40
N TRP A 174 -4.76 -12.83 -7.46
CA TRP A 174 -4.93 -13.23 -8.87
C TRP A 174 -6.31 -12.94 -9.47
N GLU A 175 -7.25 -12.41 -8.68
CA GLU A 175 -8.47 -11.86 -9.26
C GLU A 175 -8.18 -10.55 -9.97
N ASN A 176 -8.94 -10.27 -11.02
CA ASN A 176 -8.77 -9.07 -11.84
C ASN A 176 -10.10 -8.42 -12.18
N SER A 177 -10.03 -7.16 -12.58
CA SER A 177 -11.15 -6.37 -13.07
C SER A 177 -10.68 -5.45 -14.18
N PHE A 178 -11.63 -4.79 -14.84
CA PHE A 178 -11.37 -3.79 -15.86
C PHE A 178 -12.01 -2.46 -15.48
N VAL A 179 -11.25 -1.38 -15.67
CA VAL A 179 -11.72 0.00 -15.61
C VAL A 179 -11.34 0.65 -16.93
N LYS A 180 -12.32 0.98 -17.77
CA LYS A 180 -12.08 1.35 -19.17
C LYS A 180 -11.23 0.27 -19.88
N ASN A 181 -10.10 0.63 -20.45
CA ASN A 181 -9.17 -0.28 -21.14
C ASN A 181 -8.09 -0.86 -20.22
N LEU A 182 -8.08 -0.47 -18.95
CA LEU A 182 -7.09 -0.90 -17.99
C LEU A 182 -7.54 -2.19 -17.30
N LYS A 183 -6.77 -3.25 -17.42
CA LYS A 183 -6.90 -4.47 -16.62
C LYS A 183 -6.12 -4.31 -15.33
N ILE A 184 -6.73 -4.65 -14.20
CA ILE A 184 -6.13 -4.52 -12.87
C ILE A 184 -6.17 -5.88 -12.20
N THR A 185 -5.02 -6.42 -11.81
CA THR A 185 -4.90 -7.71 -11.12
C THR A 185 -4.37 -7.50 -9.72
N PHE A 186 -5.03 -8.08 -8.71
CA PHE A 186 -4.54 -8.08 -7.34
C PHE A 186 -3.55 -9.23 -7.15
N THR A 187 -2.35 -8.93 -6.62
CA THR A 187 -1.25 -9.90 -6.53
C THR A 187 -0.83 -10.15 -5.09
N PRO A 188 -0.31 -11.35 -4.75
CA PRO A 188 0.27 -11.58 -3.43
C PRO A 188 1.53 -10.72 -3.21
N VAL A 189 1.74 -10.35 -1.96
CA VAL A 189 2.98 -9.83 -1.39
C VAL A 189 3.08 -10.31 0.05
N GLN A 190 4.26 -10.24 0.66
CA GLN A 190 4.46 -10.70 2.03
C GLN A 190 4.20 -9.57 3.03
N HIS A 191 3.01 -9.57 3.65
CA HIS A 191 2.64 -8.54 4.62
C HIS A 191 1.59 -9.06 5.62
N TRP A 192 0.78 -8.17 6.17
CA TRP A 192 -0.31 -8.47 7.09
C TRP A 192 -1.34 -7.33 7.11
N SER A 193 -2.45 -7.54 7.81
CA SER A 193 -3.49 -6.53 7.95
C SER A 193 -3.99 -6.42 9.37
N ALA A 194 -4.31 -5.21 9.81
CA ALA A 194 -5.07 -4.93 11.04
C ALA A 194 -5.48 -3.45 11.10
N ARG A 195 -6.59 -3.19 11.80
CA ARG A 195 -7.02 -1.84 12.19
C ARG A 195 -7.33 -1.73 13.68
N GLY A 196 -7.41 -2.84 14.40
CA GLY A 196 -7.71 -2.92 15.82
C GLY A 196 -6.89 -4.01 16.50
N LEU A 197 -7.21 -4.27 17.76
CA LEU A 197 -6.48 -5.26 18.56
C LEU A 197 -6.90 -6.72 18.26
N GLY A 198 -8.05 -6.92 17.61
CA GLY A 198 -8.64 -8.26 17.42
C GLY A 198 -8.78 -8.71 15.97
N ASP A 199 -8.57 -7.83 14.99
CA ASP A 199 -8.87 -8.04 13.58
C ASP A 199 -7.65 -8.37 12.72
N ARG A 200 -6.53 -8.77 13.36
CA ARG A 200 -5.30 -9.13 12.64
C ARG A 200 -5.57 -10.23 11.63
N ASN A 201 -5.21 -9.97 10.37
CA ASN A 201 -5.35 -10.86 9.22
C ASN A 201 -6.80 -11.28 8.90
N GLU A 202 -7.81 -10.52 9.36
CA GLU A 202 -9.21 -10.71 8.92
C GLU A 202 -9.48 -10.12 7.53
N SER A 203 -8.60 -9.24 7.04
CA SER A 203 -8.59 -8.75 5.68
C SER A 203 -7.31 -9.19 4.98
N LEU A 204 -7.35 -9.32 3.66
CA LEU A 204 -6.20 -9.67 2.84
C LEU A 204 -5.32 -8.42 2.63
N TRP A 205 -4.16 -8.62 2.02
CA TRP A 205 -3.20 -7.60 1.59
C TRP A 205 -2.60 -8.01 0.25
N GLY A 206 -2.03 -7.06 -0.49
CA GLY A 206 -1.42 -7.37 -1.79
C GLY A 206 -0.92 -6.16 -2.54
N GLY A 207 -0.28 -6.43 -3.67
CA GLY A 207 0.07 -5.45 -4.68
C GLY A 207 -0.98 -5.37 -5.78
N TRP A 208 -0.87 -4.37 -6.63
CA TRP A 208 -1.74 -4.18 -7.78
C TRP A 208 -0.91 -4.13 -9.06
N PHE A 209 -1.24 -4.97 -10.02
CA PHE A 209 -0.64 -4.97 -11.35
C PHE A 209 -1.64 -4.41 -12.36
N PHE A 210 -1.22 -3.40 -13.11
CA PHE A 210 -2.05 -2.66 -14.04
C PHE A 210 -1.54 -2.85 -15.47
N GLU A 211 -2.42 -3.16 -16.40
CA GLU A 211 -2.08 -3.48 -17.80
C GLU A 211 -2.99 -2.74 -18.77
N THR A 212 -2.40 -2.05 -19.75
CA THR A 212 -3.03 -1.64 -21.00
C THR A 212 -2.45 -2.43 -22.16
N SER A 213 -2.84 -2.13 -23.40
CA SER A 213 -2.29 -2.80 -24.59
C SER A 213 -0.81 -2.51 -24.83
N GLY A 214 -0.27 -1.40 -24.32
CA GLY A 214 1.10 -0.95 -24.60
C GLY A 214 1.96 -0.70 -23.36
N PHE A 215 1.34 -0.70 -22.17
CA PHE A 215 2.04 -0.32 -20.95
C PHE A 215 1.50 -1.06 -19.74
N ASN A 216 2.39 -1.39 -18.81
CA ASN A 216 2.02 -1.98 -17.53
C ASN A 216 2.85 -1.42 -16.39
N PHE A 217 2.28 -1.43 -15.19
CA PHE A 217 3.01 -1.05 -13.99
C PHE A 217 2.54 -1.86 -12.77
N PHE A 218 3.39 -1.93 -11.78
CA PHE A 218 3.14 -2.64 -10.54
C PHE A 218 3.25 -1.70 -9.34
N HIS A 219 2.26 -1.69 -8.46
CA HIS A 219 2.28 -1.04 -7.15
C HIS A 219 2.35 -2.11 -6.07
N ALA A 220 3.47 -2.23 -5.38
CA ALA A 220 3.71 -3.30 -4.43
C ALA A 220 2.86 -3.19 -3.16
N GLY A 221 2.44 -1.98 -2.76
CA GLY A 221 1.98 -1.75 -1.38
C GLY A 221 3.14 -1.95 -0.41
N ASP A 222 2.86 -2.41 0.80
CA ASP A 222 3.90 -2.80 1.76
C ASP A 222 4.22 -4.27 1.66
N THR A 223 5.51 -4.61 1.78
CA THR A 223 5.96 -5.98 1.64
C THR A 223 7.31 -6.24 2.31
N GLY A 224 7.48 -7.43 2.89
CA GLY A 224 8.76 -8.08 3.05
C GLY A 224 9.21 -8.74 1.76
N TYR A 225 10.46 -9.22 1.69
CA TYR A 225 10.95 -9.93 0.51
C TYR A 225 10.37 -11.36 0.44
N SER A 226 9.87 -11.74 -0.75
CA SER A 226 9.30 -13.07 -0.99
C SER A 226 9.40 -13.49 -2.46
N ASN A 227 9.08 -14.74 -2.75
CA ASN A 227 9.00 -15.26 -4.11
C ASN A 227 7.78 -14.76 -4.89
N ASP A 228 6.90 -13.98 -4.29
CA ASP A 228 5.68 -13.46 -4.93
C ASP A 228 5.98 -12.60 -6.15
N PHE A 229 7.13 -11.92 -6.16
CA PHE A 229 7.57 -11.06 -7.27
C PHE A 229 7.99 -11.86 -8.49
N LEU A 230 8.69 -12.98 -8.31
CA LEU A 230 8.99 -13.93 -9.39
C LEU A 230 7.69 -14.53 -9.96
N MET A 231 6.75 -14.94 -9.10
CA MET A 231 5.44 -15.45 -9.52
C MET A 231 4.63 -14.37 -10.26
N THR A 232 4.68 -13.13 -9.82
CA THR A 232 4.00 -12.01 -10.47
C THR A 232 4.54 -11.79 -11.88
N ARG A 233 5.88 -11.76 -12.03
CA ARG A 233 6.53 -11.68 -13.33
C ARG A 233 6.17 -12.87 -14.23
N GLU A 234 6.18 -14.07 -13.70
CA GLU A 234 5.84 -15.29 -14.47
C GLU A 234 4.41 -15.25 -15.01
N LYS A 235 3.44 -14.78 -14.20
CA LYS A 235 2.03 -14.76 -14.55
C LYS A 235 1.60 -13.54 -15.37
N LEU A 236 2.18 -12.37 -15.11
CA LEU A 236 1.71 -11.09 -15.65
C LEU A 236 2.75 -10.39 -16.54
N GLY A 237 3.98 -10.92 -16.58
CA GLY A 237 5.08 -10.31 -17.33
C GLY A 237 5.85 -9.26 -16.53
N ALA A 238 6.90 -8.74 -17.14
CA ALA A 238 7.76 -7.71 -16.57
C ALA A 238 7.08 -6.33 -16.65
N PRO A 239 6.98 -5.56 -15.54
CA PRO A 239 6.37 -4.24 -15.58
C PRO A 239 7.30 -3.20 -16.22
N ASN A 240 6.71 -2.24 -16.93
CA ASN A 240 7.44 -1.05 -17.39
C ASN A 240 7.89 -0.21 -16.18
N PHE A 241 7.01 -0.06 -15.16
CA PHE A 241 7.34 0.58 -13.90
C PHE A 241 6.95 -0.28 -12.71
N ALA A 242 7.80 -0.31 -11.68
CA ALA A 242 7.47 -0.88 -10.38
C ALA A 242 7.58 0.17 -9.27
N LEU A 243 6.52 0.35 -8.50
CA LEU A 243 6.44 1.25 -7.36
C LEU A 243 6.67 0.40 -6.10
N ILE A 244 7.88 0.49 -5.53
CA ILE A 244 8.38 -0.45 -4.51
C ILE A 244 8.71 0.32 -3.22
N PRO A 245 8.30 -0.16 -2.03
CA PRO A 245 8.65 0.47 -0.76
C PRO A 245 10.15 0.34 -0.51
N ILE A 246 10.76 1.40 0.06
CA ILE A 246 12.17 1.44 0.44
C ILE A 246 12.37 1.94 1.88
N GLY A 247 11.30 2.16 2.63
CA GLY A 247 11.32 2.66 4.02
C GLY A 247 10.53 1.76 4.96
N ALA A 248 10.56 2.08 6.25
CA ALA A 248 9.97 1.34 7.35
C ALA A 248 10.64 -0.03 7.62
N TYR A 249 11.96 -0.14 7.44
CA TYR A 249 12.70 -1.41 7.55
C TYR A 249 13.50 -1.57 8.84
N SER A 250 13.74 -0.52 9.60
CA SER A 250 14.59 -0.61 10.80
C SER A 250 13.79 -0.70 12.09
N PRO A 251 14.14 -1.57 13.03
CA PRO A 251 15.23 -2.56 12.94
C PRO A 251 14.81 -3.81 12.18
N GLU A 252 15.67 -4.34 11.34
CA GLU A 252 15.36 -5.48 10.48
C GLU A 252 14.90 -6.73 11.23
N TRP A 253 15.43 -7.00 12.44
CA TRP A 253 14.99 -8.15 13.24
C TRP A 253 13.49 -8.14 13.52
N PHE A 254 12.84 -6.97 13.48
CA PHE A 254 11.41 -6.80 13.71
C PHE A 254 10.64 -6.54 12.43
N MET A 255 11.21 -5.78 11.49
CA MET A 255 10.52 -5.27 10.30
C MET A 255 10.66 -6.13 9.05
N ALA A 256 11.76 -6.88 8.86
CA ALA A 256 12.11 -7.54 7.58
C ALA A 256 11.04 -8.50 7.05
N GLU A 257 10.22 -9.10 7.92
CA GLU A 257 9.10 -9.95 7.48
C GLU A 257 8.01 -9.17 6.73
N ASN A 258 7.93 -7.84 6.91
CA ASN A 258 6.82 -7.00 6.44
C ASN A 258 7.24 -5.82 5.60
N HIS A 259 8.49 -5.39 5.72
CA HIS A 259 9.05 -4.21 5.05
C HIS A 259 10.47 -4.50 4.60
N VAL A 260 10.72 -4.26 3.34
CA VAL A 260 12.05 -4.44 2.75
C VAL A 260 12.93 -3.21 2.99
N ASN A 261 14.22 -3.45 3.20
CA ASN A 261 15.24 -2.43 3.09
C ASN A 261 15.51 -2.07 1.62
N PRO A 262 16.26 -0.99 1.31
CA PRO A 262 16.52 -0.58 -0.07
C PRO A 262 17.27 -1.62 -0.93
N GLU A 263 18.08 -2.52 -0.34
CA GLU A 263 18.75 -3.58 -1.06
C GLU A 263 17.80 -4.69 -1.48
N ASP A 264 16.93 -5.13 -0.58
CA ASP A 264 15.84 -6.08 -0.86
C ASP A 264 14.83 -5.49 -1.85
N ALA A 265 14.51 -4.19 -1.74
CA ALA A 265 13.68 -3.49 -2.71
C ALA A 265 14.29 -3.52 -4.11
N LEU A 266 15.62 -3.33 -4.23
CA LEU A 266 16.32 -3.48 -5.49
C LEU A 266 16.27 -4.92 -6.00
N GLN A 267 16.35 -5.92 -5.11
CA GLN A 267 16.17 -7.32 -5.50
C GLN A 267 14.76 -7.57 -6.05
N ILE A 268 13.71 -7.01 -5.44
CA ILE A 268 12.35 -7.08 -5.96
C ILE A 268 12.27 -6.52 -7.40
N ALA A 269 12.89 -5.37 -7.65
CA ALA A 269 12.91 -4.78 -8.99
C ALA A 269 13.56 -5.71 -10.03
N VAL A 270 14.63 -6.39 -9.63
CA VAL A 270 15.33 -7.39 -10.47
C VAL A 270 14.47 -8.63 -10.70
N ASP A 271 13.82 -9.16 -9.65
CA ASP A 271 12.97 -10.34 -9.74
C ASP A 271 11.74 -10.11 -10.62
N LEU A 272 11.15 -8.91 -10.55
CA LEU A 272 10.08 -8.46 -11.45
C LEU A 272 10.57 -8.23 -12.89
N ASP A 273 11.89 -8.12 -13.11
CA ASP A 273 12.49 -7.65 -14.38
C ASP A 273 11.90 -6.29 -14.81
N ALA A 274 11.66 -5.43 -13.83
CA ALA A 274 11.08 -4.13 -14.09
C ALA A 274 12.00 -3.28 -14.96
N LYS A 275 11.46 -2.57 -15.96
CA LYS A 275 12.31 -1.69 -16.80
C LYS A 275 12.80 -0.48 -16.02
N LYS A 276 11.95 0.06 -15.15
CA LYS A 276 12.28 1.15 -14.23
C LYS A 276 11.51 0.98 -12.92
N SER A 277 12.08 1.41 -11.80
CA SER A 277 11.40 1.38 -10.51
C SER A 277 11.42 2.74 -9.83
N ILE A 278 10.42 3.00 -8.98
CA ILE A 278 10.30 4.22 -8.18
C ILE A 278 10.14 3.82 -6.72
N GLY A 279 11.02 4.37 -5.88
CA GLY A 279 11.01 4.13 -4.43
C GLY A 279 9.92 4.93 -3.72
N MET A 280 9.12 4.26 -2.93
CA MET A 280 8.03 4.84 -2.13
C MET A 280 8.16 4.50 -0.64
N HIS A 281 7.17 4.91 0.16
CA HIS A 281 7.02 4.58 1.59
C HIS A 281 8.14 5.13 2.47
N TRP A 282 8.77 6.26 2.10
CA TRP A 282 9.80 6.96 2.86
C TRP A 282 9.49 8.47 2.98
N GLY A 283 10.16 9.17 3.89
CA GLY A 283 10.14 10.64 3.98
C GLY A 283 8.80 11.29 4.41
N THR A 284 7.72 10.54 4.53
CA THR A 284 6.37 11.07 4.83
C THR A 284 5.99 10.93 6.30
N PHE A 285 6.21 9.78 6.88
CA PHE A 285 5.96 9.46 8.28
C PHE A 285 7.22 8.85 8.90
N ILE A 286 7.39 9.01 10.20
CA ILE A 286 8.32 8.20 10.99
C ILE A 286 7.50 7.03 11.53
N LEU A 287 7.74 5.84 11.00
CA LEU A 287 7.08 4.60 11.38
C LEU A 287 8.02 3.65 12.11
N THR A 288 9.32 3.82 11.91
CA THR A 288 10.42 2.93 12.29
C THR A 288 11.68 3.73 12.66
N ASP A 289 12.83 3.08 12.83
CA ASP A 289 14.01 3.64 13.48
C ASP A 289 15.06 4.20 12.50
N GLU A 290 14.94 3.95 11.17
CA GLU A 290 15.88 4.49 10.19
C GLU A 290 15.75 6.03 10.05
N ALA A 291 16.84 6.69 9.71
CA ALA A 291 16.83 8.12 9.45
C ALA A 291 15.97 8.44 8.21
N VAL A 292 15.17 9.52 8.30
CA VAL A 292 14.16 9.90 7.28
C VAL A 292 14.73 9.97 5.87
N THR A 293 15.99 10.38 5.72
CA THR A 293 16.67 10.55 4.41
C THR A 293 17.63 9.41 4.06
N GLU A 294 17.71 8.38 4.88
CA GLU A 294 18.59 7.24 4.66
C GLU A 294 18.18 6.34 3.49
N PRO A 295 16.89 6.01 3.29
CA PRO A 295 16.48 5.05 2.26
C PRO A 295 16.96 5.39 0.85
N PRO A 296 16.86 6.63 0.34
CA PRO A 296 17.41 6.98 -0.98
C PRO A 296 18.93 6.83 -1.09
N GLN A 297 19.66 7.05 0.02
CA GLN A 297 21.11 6.95 0.04
C GLN A 297 21.56 5.49 -0.06
N LEU A 298 20.91 4.60 0.70
CA LEU A 298 21.15 3.16 0.66
C LEU A 298 20.78 2.57 -0.70
N LEU A 299 19.65 2.97 -1.28
CA LEU A 299 19.27 2.54 -2.63
C LEU A 299 20.33 2.93 -3.67
N LYS A 300 20.83 4.17 -3.61
CA LYS A 300 21.91 4.62 -4.50
C LYS A 300 23.18 3.81 -4.33
N SER A 301 23.53 3.44 -3.09
CA SER A 301 24.69 2.59 -2.80
C SER A 301 24.49 1.19 -3.36
N ALA A 302 23.33 0.56 -3.13
CA ALA A 302 23.00 -0.76 -3.65
C ALA A 302 23.03 -0.84 -5.18
N LEU A 303 22.51 0.18 -5.88
CA LEU A 303 22.61 0.27 -7.35
C LEU A 303 24.07 0.29 -7.82
N LYS A 304 24.90 1.11 -7.17
CA LYS A 304 26.32 1.21 -7.49
C LYS A 304 27.07 -0.11 -7.25
N GLU A 305 26.81 -0.76 -6.13
CA GLU A 305 27.46 -2.04 -5.75
C GLU A 305 27.09 -3.16 -6.72
N ARG A 306 25.84 -3.18 -7.21
CA ARG A 306 25.38 -4.14 -8.23
C ARG A 306 25.72 -3.76 -9.67
N GLY A 307 26.35 -2.60 -9.91
CA GLY A 307 26.69 -2.13 -11.25
C GLY A 307 25.49 -1.81 -12.14
N LEU A 308 24.33 -1.49 -11.52
CA LEU A 308 23.10 -1.15 -12.22
C LEU A 308 23.06 0.34 -12.58
N PRO A 309 22.36 0.73 -13.66
CA PRO A 309 22.18 2.13 -14.02
C PRO A 309 21.49 2.92 -12.90
N LYS A 310 21.90 4.15 -12.69
CA LYS A 310 21.33 5.03 -11.65
C LYS A 310 19.85 5.36 -11.84
N ASP A 311 19.35 5.23 -13.06
CA ASP A 311 17.98 5.46 -13.49
C ASP A 311 17.13 4.18 -13.53
N TYR A 312 17.74 3.02 -13.22
CA TYR A 312 17.01 1.75 -13.11
C TYR A 312 16.02 1.75 -11.93
N PHE A 313 16.42 2.32 -10.79
CA PHE A 313 15.58 2.48 -9.62
C PHE A 313 15.78 3.88 -9.01
N ILE A 314 14.81 4.75 -9.18
CA ILE A 314 14.91 6.16 -8.79
C ILE A 314 14.08 6.46 -7.53
N THR A 315 14.41 7.58 -6.90
CA THR A 315 13.58 8.20 -5.86
C THR A 315 13.16 9.59 -6.34
N LEU A 316 11.87 9.88 -6.22
CA LEU A 316 11.27 11.17 -6.54
C LEU A 316 11.16 12.04 -5.28
N LYS A 317 11.07 13.35 -5.43
CA LYS A 317 10.49 14.22 -4.41
C LYS A 317 8.97 14.16 -4.53
N PRO A 318 8.19 14.23 -3.44
CA PRO A 318 6.75 14.39 -3.58
C PRO A 318 6.40 15.57 -4.46
N GLY A 319 5.60 15.34 -5.50
CA GLY A 319 5.29 16.32 -6.54
C GLY A 319 6.14 16.21 -7.81
N ASP A 320 7.21 15.41 -7.81
CA ASP A 320 7.87 15.00 -9.05
C ASP A 320 7.09 13.88 -9.75
N PHE A 321 7.33 13.73 -11.03
CA PHE A 321 6.66 12.75 -11.89
C PHE A 321 7.59 12.16 -12.93
N GLU A 322 7.21 11.02 -13.47
CA GLU A 322 7.75 10.41 -14.68
C GLU A 322 6.68 10.46 -15.77
N LEU A 323 7.05 10.92 -16.96
CA LEU A 323 6.19 10.80 -18.14
C LEU A 323 6.24 9.37 -18.66
N ILE A 324 5.09 8.86 -19.08
CA ILE A 324 4.97 7.57 -19.76
C ILE A 324 4.96 7.87 -21.26
N GLU A 325 6.05 7.52 -21.93
CA GLU A 325 6.15 7.60 -23.38
C GLU A 325 5.28 6.49 -24.00
N ASN A 326 4.53 6.87 -25.06
CA ASN A 326 3.64 5.96 -25.81
C ASN A 326 4.43 4.97 -26.66
#